data_d4117c3ebc9d7bc8c7d323729f6ebc1e
#
_entry.id   d4117c3ebc9d7bc8c7d323729f6ebc1e
#
_cell.length_a   1.000
_cell.length_b   1.000
_cell.length_c   1.000
_cell.angle_alpha   90.00
_cell.angle_beta   90.00
_cell.angle_gamma   90.00
#
_symmetry.space_group_name_H-M   'P 1'
#
loop_
_entity.id
_entity.type
_entity.pdbx_description
1 polymer ?
#
loop_
_entity_poly.entity_id
_entity_poly.type
_entity_poly.pdbx_seq_one_letter_code
_entity_poly.pdbx_strand_id
1 'polypeptide(L)'
;MINIEHVYFSYHGDREILKDVNLEIKDGESVGIIGANGVGKSTLLKLLVGIEYVNGGKIEVEHTNVCKKNLTQIRKQIGYVFQDSDAQLFMPTVLEDVEFAPLNFGYSKEDARKLAIGTLESLNIPHLRDKSIYHLSGGEKKLVSIATVLVMNPKTIIFDEPTVGLDPKNRKIFIDTLNTLNCTKIVASHDLDFILDTCTKCVLVSQGQIKAVDATRNILTNQQLLEENGLLLPLSIHR
;
A
#
# COMPACT_ATOMS: atom_id res chain seq x y z
N MET A 1 7.70 12.41 2.94
CA MET A 1 6.86 12.71 4.12
C MET A 1 5.39 12.87 3.71
N ILE A 2 4.46 12.32 4.49
CA ILE A 2 3.01 12.48 4.26
C ILE A 2 2.40 13.12 5.50
N ASN A 3 1.55 14.13 5.28
CA ASN A 3 0.85 14.83 6.34
C ASN A 3 -0.66 14.84 6.07
N ILE A 4 -1.46 14.44 7.04
CA ILE A 4 -2.91 14.35 7.01
C ILE A 4 -3.44 15.21 8.14
N GLU A 5 -4.20 16.26 7.81
CA GLU A 5 -4.69 17.24 8.78
C GLU A 5 -6.19 17.40 8.69
N HIS A 6 -6.87 17.10 9.80
CA HIS A 6 -8.31 17.28 9.99
C HIS A 6 -9.13 16.70 8.83
N VAL A 7 -8.79 15.50 8.36
CA VAL A 7 -9.43 14.89 7.20
C VAL A 7 -10.78 14.29 7.54
N TYR A 8 -11.77 14.72 6.77
CA TYR A 8 -13.14 14.20 6.77
C TYR A 8 -13.47 13.63 5.39
N PHE A 9 -14.16 12.51 5.36
CA PHE A 9 -14.59 11.90 4.10
C PHE A 9 -15.89 11.11 4.25
N SER A 10 -16.78 11.27 3.25
CA SER A 10 -17.99 10.46 3.03
C SER A 10 -18.18 10.22 1.54
N TYR A 11 -18.71 9.04 1.16
CA TYR A 11 -19.20 8.80 -0.21
C TYR A 11 -20.58 9.42 -0.38
N HIS A 12 -20.79 10.20 -1.44
CA HIS A 12 -22.11 10.75 -1.85
C HIS A 12 -22.87 11.55 -0.77
N GLY A 13 -22.18 12.09 0.23
CA GLY A 13 -22.83 12.92 1.28
C GLY A 13 -23.54 12.13 2.37
N ASP A 14 -23.43 10.80 2.35
CA ASP A 14 -24.00 9.92 3.34
C ASP A 14 -23.16 9.85 4.65
N ARG A 15 -23.17 8.71 5.30
CA ARG A 15 -22.43 8.45 6.53
C ARG A 15 -20.93 8.77 6.39
N GLU A 16 -20.39 9.58 7.31
CA GLU A 16 -18.96 9.85 7.38
C GLU A 16 -18.15 8.55 7.60
N ILE A 17 -17.23 8.30 6.68
CA ILE A 17 -16.30 7.17 6.71
C ILE A 17 -15.04 7.53 7.49
N LEU A 18 -14.52 8.75 7.28
CA LEU A 18 -13.37 9.28 8.03
C LEU A 18 -13.80 10.57 8.75
N LYS A 19 -13.34 10.72 10.01
CA LYS A 19 -13.76 11.76 10.92
C LYS A 19 -12.56 12.33 11.64
N ASP A 20 -12.17 13.54 11.28
CA ASP A 20 -11.06 14.25 11.90
C ASP A 20 -9.76 13.43 11.97
N VAL A 21 -9.38 12.84 10.84
CA VAL A 21 -8.17 12.02 10.77
C VAL A 21 -6.95 12.94 10.71
N ASN A 22 -6.03 12.72 11.65
CA ASN A 22 -4.75 13.43 11.75
C ASN A 22 -3.62 12.40 11.82
N LEU A 23 -2.65 12.45 10.89
CA LEU A 23 -1.54 11.49 10.84
C LEU A 23 -0.33 12.09 10.13
N GLU A 24 0.85 11.91 10.71
CA GLU A 24 2.12 12.18 10.06
C GLU A 24 2.88 10.87 9.82
N ILE A 25 3.38 10.70 8.58
CA ILE A 25 4.24 9.59 8.18
C ILE A 25 5.55 10.16 7.65
N LYS A 26 6.64 9.84 8.33
CA LYS A 26 7.99 10.30 7.98
C LYS A 26 8.61 9.44 6.88
N ASP A 27 9.59 10.00 6.20
CA ASP A 27 10.32 9.27 5.17
C ASP A 27 11.04 8.05 5.76
N GLY A 28 10.95 6.93 5.04
CA GLY A 28 11.55 5.67 5.45
C GLY A 28 10.76 4.89 6.51
N GLU A 29 9.67 5.43 7.07
CA GLU A 29 8.82 4.67 8.00
C GLU A 29 8.10 3.51 7.30
N SER A 30 7.95 2.40 8.02
CA SER A 30 7.06 1.30 7.63
C SER A 30 5.85 1.30 8.58
N VAL A 31 4.70 1.74 8.05
CA VAL A 31 3.50 2.03 8.83
C VAL A 31 2.39 1.04 8.49
N GLY A 32 1.93 0.30 9.50
CA GLY A 32 0.76 -0.56 9.40
C GLY A 32 -0.51 0.21 9.76
N ILE A 33 -1.53 0.14 8.92
CA ILE A 33 -2.88 0.67 9.22
C ILE A 33 -3.78 -0.52 9.50
N ILE A 34 -4.20 -0.67 10.75
CA ILE A 34 -5.04 -1.77 11.21
C ILE A 34 -6.43 -1.30 11.64
N GLY A 35 -7.36 -2.22 11.70
CA GLY A 35 -8.75 -1.97 12.12
C GLY A 35 -9.70 -2.97 11.48
N ALA A 36 -10.90 -3.06 12.01
CA ALA A 36 -11.94 -3.95 11.49
C ALA A 36 -12.31 -3.65 10.02
N ASN A 37 -13.01 -4.56 9.36
CA ASN A 37 -13.47 -4.33 8.00
C ASN A 37 -14.46 -3.17 7.93
N GLY A 38 -14.33 -2.33 6.89
CA GLY A 38 -15.22 -1.19 6.66
C GLY A 38 -14.96 0.05 7.53
N VAL A 39 -13.88 0.11 8.33
CA VAL A 39 -13.57 1.28 9.17
C VAL A 39 -12.95 2.46 8.42
N GLY A 40 -12.65 2.30 7.12
CA GLY A 40 -12.09 3.38 6.30
C GLY A 40 -10.62 3.24 5.90
N LYS A 41 -9.94 2.09 6.18
CA LYS A 41 -8.53 1.87 5.83
C LYS A 41 -8.26 2.13 4.34
N SER A 42 -8.86 1.35 3.44
CA SER A 42 -8.68 1.51 1.98
C SER A 42 -9.16 2.87 1.48
N THR A 43 -10.18 3.47 2.11
CA THR A 43 -10.61 4.83 1.80
C THR A 43 -9.51 5.84 2.09
N LEU A 44 -8.87 5.75 3.26
CA LEU A 44 -7.73 6.60 3.61
C LEU A 44 -6.59 6.44 2.60
N LEU A 45 -6.26 5.20 2.21
CA LEU A 45 -5.22 4.94 1.21
C LEU A 45 -5.56 5.56 -0.17
N LYS A 46 -6.82 5.46 -0.60
CA LYS A 46 -7.29 6.05 -1.88
C LYS A 46 -7.20 7.57 -1.89
N LEU A 47 -7.42 8.22 -0.74
CA LEU A 47 -7.26 9.67 -0.60
C LEU A 47 -5.79 10.09 -0.79
N LEU A 48 -4.82 9.30 -0.31
CA LEU A 48 -3.38 9.62 -0.44
C LEU A 48 -2.91 9.72 -1.90
N VAL A 49 -3.54 8.96 -2.81
CA VAL A 49 -3.17 8.92 -4.24
C VAL A 49 -4.16 9.68 -5.13
N GLY A 50 -5.15 10.34 -4.52
CA GLY A 50 -6.16 11.13 -5.25
C GLY A 50 -7.05 10.29 -6.17
N ILE A 51 -7.38 9.05 -5.76
CA ILE A 51 -8.51 8.28 -6.32
C ILE A 51 -9.81 8.86 -5.79
N GLU A 52 -9.82 9.21 -4.50
CA GLU A 52 -10.87 9.97 -3.85
C GLU A 52 -10.33 11.31 -3.34
N TYR A 53 -11.23 12.25 -3.01
CA TYR A 53 -10.86 13.59 -2.53
C TYR A 53 -11.55 13.88 -1.20
N VAL A 54 -10.82 14.52 -0.28
CA VAL A 54 -11.35 14.89 1.02
C VAL A 54 -12.56 15.83 0.92
N ASN A 55 -13.53 15.66 1.83
CA ASN A 55 -14.64 16.62 1.99
C ASN A 55 -14.25 17.80 2.90
N GLY A 56 -13.27 17.60 3.79
CA GLY A 56 -12.70 18.62 4.67
C GLY A 56 -11.29 18.24 5.08
N GLY A 57 -10.51 19.22 5.52
CA GLY A 57 -9.10 19.04 5.86
C GLY A 57 -8.18 19.04 4.64
N LYS A 58 -6.96 18.56 4.81
CA LYS A 58 -5.97 18.46 3.71
C LYS A 58 -5.08 17.25 3.86
N ILE A 59 -4.53 16.80 2.72
CA ILE A 59 -3.50 15.78 2.65
C ILE A 59 -2.34 16.33 1.83
N GLU A 60 -1.14 16.23 2.34
CA GLU A 60 0.08 16.61 1.66
C GLU A 60 1.02 15.41 1.51
N VAL A 61 1.59 15.25 0.33
CA VAL A 61 2.63 14.29 0.00
C VAL A 61 3.83 15.06 -0.48
N GLU A 62 4.98 14.90 0.19
CA GLU A 62 6.20 15.65 -0.13
C GLU A 62 5.92 17.16 -0.28
N HIS A 63 5.23 17.75 0.72
CA HIS A 63 4.82 19.16 0.74
C HIS A 63 3.91 19.57 -0.43
N THR A 64 3.36 18.62 -1.17
CA THR A 64 2.44 18.87 -2.28
C THR A 64 1.03 18.43 -1.88
N ASN A 65 0.07 19.35 -1.93
CA ASN A 65 -1.33 19.05 -1.59
C ASN A 65 -1.94 18.08 -2.62
N VAL A 66 -2.63 17.04 -2.12
CA VAL A 66 -3.35 16.07 -2.95
C VAL A 66 -4.61 16.69 -3.52
N CYS A 67 -4.54 17.12 -4.77
CA CYS A 67 -5.64 17.70 -5.52
C CYS A 67 -5.48 17.38 -7.02
N LYS A 68 -6.55 17.54 -7.80
CA LYS A 68 -6.57 17.21 -9.24
C LYS A 68 -5.38 17.79 -10.03
N LYS A 69 -4.95 18.99 -9.70
CA LYS A 69 -3.85 19.67 -10.40
C LYS A 69 -2.48 19.01 -10.17
N ASN A 70 -2.31 18.36 -9.01
CA ASN A 70 -1.03 17.84 -8.58
C ASN A 70 -0.90 16.31 -8.74
N LEU A 71 -1.93 15.62 -9.26
CA LEU A 71 -1.97 14.16 -9.32
C LEU A 71 -0.78 13.53 -10.04
N THR A 72 -0.35 14.12 -11.16
CA THR A 72 0.81 13.61 -11.90
C THR A 72 2.07 13.63 -11.05
N GLN A 73 2.28 14.71 -10.29
CA GLN A 73 3.43 14.83 -9.39
C GLN A 73 3.31 13.86 -8.20
N ILE A 74 2.14 13.76 -7.59
CA ILE A 74 1.85 12.84 -6.47
C ILE A 74 2.11 11.40 -6.89
N ARG A 75 1.52 10.96 -8.03
CA ARG A 75 1.62 9.58 -8.52
C ARG A 75 3.01 9.18 -9.03
N LYS A 76 3.91 10.14 -9.25
CA LYS A 76 5.34 9.85 -9.45
C LYS A 76 6.05 9.47 -8.15
N GLN A 77 5.54 9.91 -7.02
CA GLN A 77 6.18 9.75 -5.71
C GLN A 77 5.58 8.62 -4.88
N ILE A 78 4.30 8.31 -5.11
CA ILE A 78 3.58 7.23 -4.41
C ILE A 78 3.16 6.17 -5.41
N GLY A 79 3.61 4.94 -5.16
CA GLY A 79 3.09 3.75 -5.80
C GLY A 79 1.92 3.15 -4.99
N TYR A 80 0.96 2.53 -5.66
CA TYR A 80 -0.17 1.86 -5.03
C TYR A 80 -0.28 0.42 -5.53
N VAL A 81 -0.20 -0.53 -4.63
CA VAL A 81 -0.40 -1.96 -4.90
C VAL A 81 -1.79 -2.33 -4.41
N PHE A 82 -2.67 -2.69 -5.35
CA PHE A 82 -4.06 -3.02 -5.05
C PHE A 82 -4.19 -4.38 -4.34
N GLN A 83 -5.28 -4.53 -3.59
CA GLN A 83 -5.66 -5.80 -2.98
C GLN A 83 -5.81 -6.89 -4.04
N ASP A 84 -6.55 -6.61 -5.10
CA ASP A 84 -6.75 -7.49 -6.24
C ASP A 84 -5.73 -7.19 -7.34
N SER A 85 -4.83 -8.13 -7.60
CA SER A 85 -3.84 -8.02 -8.66
C SER A 85 -4.46 -8.04 -10.06
N ASP A 86 -5.61 -8.68 -10.25
CA ASP A 86 -6.31 -8.69 -11.55
C ASP A 86 -6.92 -7.31 -11.88
N ALA A 87 -7.19 -6.50 -10.85
CA ALA A 87 -7.59 -5.10 -11.07
C ALA A 87 -6.40 -4.17 -11.39
N GLN A 88 -5.16 -4.62 -11.18
CA GLN A 88 -3.95 -3.84 -11.43
C GLN A 88 -3.26 -4.23 -12.74
N LEU A 89 -3.20 -5.54 -13.02
CA LEU A 89 -2.49 -6.10 -14.17
C LEU A 89 -3.45 -6.27 -15.37
N PHE A 90 -3.14 -5.61 -16.48
CA PHE A 90 -4.06 -5.54 -17.62
C PHE A 90 -3.40 -5.67 -18.99
N MET A 91 -2.07 -5.67 -19.06
CA MET A 91 -1.35 -5.85 -20.32
C MET A 91 -1.23 -7.35 -20.67
N PRO A 92 -0.98 -7.70 -21.95
CA PRO A 92 -0.85 -9.10 -22.35
C PRO A 92 0.28 -9.88 -21.65
N THR A 93 1.42 -9.23 -21.45
CA THR A 93 2.61 -9.84 -20.84
C THR A 93 3.11 -9.07 -19.62
N VAL A 94 3.88 -9.77 -18.76
CA VAL A 94 4.51 -9.17 -17.57
C VAL A 94 5.40 -7.98 -17.95
N LEU A 95 6.23 -8.14 -19.00
CA LEU A 95 7.12 -7.06 -19.42
C LEU A 95 6.35 -5.81 -19.84
N GLU A 96 5.31 -5.97 -20.64
CA GLU A 96 4.48 -4.84 -21.09
C GLU A 96 3.77 -4.13 -19.93
N ASP A 97 3.33 -4.88 -18.91
CA ASP A 97 2.70 -4.30 -17.72
C ASP A 97 3.71 -3.49 -16.89
N VAL A 98 4.92 -3.99 -16.73
CA VAL A 98 5.97 -3.27 -15.99
C VAL A 98 6.48 -2.05 -16.79
N GLU A 99 6.56 -2.13 -18.13
CA GLU A 99 6.92 -1.01 -19.00
C GLU A 99 5.86 0.10 -19.04
N PHE A 100 4.60 -0.20 -18.70
CA PHE A 100 3.47 0.71 -18.87
C PHE A 100 3.64 2.05 -18.14
N ALA A 101 4.04 2.01 -16.87
CA ALA A 101 4.21 3.23 -16.08
C ALA A 101 5.34 4.13 -16.63
N PRO A 102 6.57 3.65 -16.87
CA PRO A 102 7.63 4.46 -17.49
C PRO A 102 7.20 5.07 -18.81
N LEU A 103 6.56 4.30 -19.70
CA LEU A 103 6.09 4.82 -21.00
C LEU A 103 5.09 5.97 -20.83
N ASN A 104 4.12 5.84 -19.90
CA ASN A 104 3.16 6.91 -19.62
C ASN A 104 3.80 8.15 -18.99
N PHE A 105 4.91 8.01 -18.31
CA PHE A 105 5.67 9.13 -17.78
C PHE A 105 6.69 9.72 -18.77
N GLY A 106 6.67 9.26 -20.03
CA GLY A 106 7.42 9.85 -21.14
C GLY A 106 8.85 9.32 -21.33
N TYR A 107 9.18 8.17 -20.72
CA TYR A 107 10.44 7.48 -21.00
C TYR A 107 10.45 6.93 -22.42
N SER A 108 11.62 6.80 -23.03
CA SER A 108 11.77 6.09 -24.30
C SER A 108 11.42 4.60 -24.14
N LYS A 109 11.04 3.92 -25.25
CA LYS A 109 10.80 2.46 -25.20
C LYS A 109 12.02 1.68 -24.71
N GLU A 110 13.22 2.12 -25.08
CA GLU A 110 14.48 1.47 -24.68
C GLU A 110 14.70 1.63 -23.17
N ASP A 111 14.55 2.84 -22.62
CA ASP A 111 14.72 3.12 -21.21
C ASP A 111 13.64 2.40 -20.35
N ALA A 112 12.37 2.45 -20.79
CA ALA A 112 11.28 1.75 -20.11
C ALA A 112 11.55 0.25 -20.01
N ARG A 113 12.00 -0.37 -21.11
CA ARG A 113 12.34 -1.79 -21.16
C ARG A 113 13.52 -2.13 -20.25
N LYS A 114 14.56 -1.29 -20.24
CA LYS A 114 15.71 -1.46 -19.37
C LYS A 114 15.33 -1.39 -17.90
N LEU A 115 14.51 -0.41 -17.52
CA LEU A 115 13.99 -0.26 -16.16
C LEU A 115 13.14 -1.47 -15.75
N ALA A 116 12.24 -1.92 -16.64
CA ALA A 116 11.38 -3.07 -16.38
C ALA A 116 12.17 -4.35 -16.15
N ILE A 117 13.16 -4.66 -17.01
CA ILE A 117 14.02 -5.83 -16.86
C ILE A 117 14.79 -5.76 -15.53
N GLY A 118 15.44 -4.64 -15.21
CA GLY A 118 16.18 -4.46 -13.97
C GLY A 118 15.29 -4.60 -12.72
N THR A 119 14.04 -4.15 -12.81
CA THR A 119 13.06 -4.31 -11.72
C THR A 119 12.67 -5.78 -11.53
N LEU A 120 12.39 -6.51 -12.61
CA LEU A 120 12.09 -7.95 -12.53
C LEU A 120 13.28 -8.77 -11.98
N GLU A 121 14.50 -8.39 -12.33
CA GLU A 121 15.73 -9.00 -11.79
C GLU A 121 15.87 -8.73 -10.29
N SER A 122 15.65 -7.49 -9.84
CA SER A 122 15.74 -7.11 -8.43
C SER A 122 14.74 -7.85 -7.53
N LEU A 123 13.59 -8.22 -8.09
CA LEU A 123 12.56 -9.02 -7.42
C LEU A 123 12.74 -10.54 -7.58
N ASN A 124 13.83 -11.02 -8.24
CA ASN A 124 14.09 -12.43 -8.55
C ASN A 124 12.99 -13.10 -9.39
N ILE A 125 12.31 -12.35 -10.25
CA ILE A 125 11.26 -12.85 -11.16
C ILE A 125 11.55 -12.62 -12.66
N PRO A 126 12.81 -12.58 -13.16
CA PRO A 126 13.10 -12.36 -14.59
C PRO A 126 12.52 -13.46 -15.48
N HIS A 127 12.32 -14.67 -14.92
CA HIS A 127 11.72 -15.81 -15.61
C HIS A 127 10.22 -15.63 -15.94
N LEU A 128 9.57 -14.63 -15.35
CA LEU A 128 8.17 -14.30 -15.64
C LEU A 128 8.03 -13.31 -16.81
N ARG A 129 9.11 -12.65 -17.22
CA ARG A 129 9.14 -11.52 -18.15
C ARG A 129 8.23 -11.67 -19.37
N ASP A 130 8.33 -12.81 -20.04
CA ASP A 130 7.64 -13.06 -21.31
C ASP A 130 6.34 -13.87 -21.12
N LYS A 131 5.96 -14.17 -19.86
CA LYS A 131 4.70 -14.86 -19.56
C LYS A 131 3.50 -13.94 -19.76
N SER A 132 2.40 -14.56 -20.20
CA SER A 132 1.09 -13.89 -20.16
C SER A 132 0.62 -13.72 -18.72
N ILE A 133 0.06 -12.55 -18.40
CA ILE A 133 -0.53 -12.22 -17.09
C ILE A 133 -1.58 -13.26 -16.69
N TYR A 134 -2.36 -13.75 -17.64
CA TYR A 134 -3.43 -14.74 -17.39
C TYR A 134 -2.92 -16.12 -16.95
N HIS A 135 -1.65 -16.41 -17.18
CA HIS A 135 -1.04 -17.71 -16.83
C HIS A 135 -0.22 -17.65 -15.54
N LEU A 136 -0.26 -16.52 -14.82
CA LEU A 136 0.44 -16.39 -13.56
C LEU A 136 -0.39 -16.95 -12.40
N SER A 137 0.30 -17.58 -11.44
CA SER A 137 -0.28 -17.90 -10.13
C SER A 137 -0.58 -16.61 -9.33
N GLY A 138 -1.44 -16.70 -8.31
CA GLY A 138 -1.77 -15.54 -7.46
C GLY A 138 -0.53 -14.89 -6.82
N GLY A 139 0.44 -15.69 -6.35
CA GLY A 139 1.71 -15.19 -5.82
C GLY A 139 2.58 -14.49 -6.87
N GLU A 140 2.68 -15.06 -8.09
CA GLU A 140 3.40 -14.44 -9.21
C GLU A 140 2.73 -13.10 -9.59
N LYS A 141 1.40 -13.05 -9.69
CA LYS A 141 0.65 -11.81 -9.96
C LYS A 141 0.94 -10.74 -8.91
N LYS A 142 1.01 -11.12 -7.63
CA LYS A 142 1.30 -10.16 -6.55
C LYS A 142 2.72 -9.59 -6.69
N LEU A 143 3.73 -10.40 -6.98
CA LEU A 143 5.10 -9.93 -7.22
C LEU A 143 5.19 -9.04 -8.47
N VAL A 144 4.49 -9.40 -9.54
CA VAL A 144 4.41 -8.56 -10.75
C VAL A 144 3.70 -7.24 -10.44
N SER A 145 2.62 -7.23 -9.64
CA SER A 145 1.98 -5.98 -9.21
C SER A 145 2.94 -5.05 -8.44
N ILE A 146 3.85 -5.61 -7.64
CA ILE A 146 4.90 -4.80 -7.01
C ILE A 146 5.87 -4.26 -8.09
N ALA A 147 6.25 -5.09 -9.07
CA ALA A 147 7.17 -4.67 -10.12
C ALA A 147 6.62 -3.49 -10.92
N THR A 148 5.31 -3.47 -11.26
CA THR A 148 4.68 -2.36 -11.99
C THR A 148 4.72 -1.03 -11.25
N VAL A 149 4.90 -1.08 -9.93
CA VAL A 149 5.04 0.10 -9.06
C VAL A 149 6.51 0.47 -8.84
N LEU A 150 7.35 -0.53 -8.50
CA LEU A 150 8.77 -0.33 -8.20
C LEU A 150 9.58 0.20 -9.38
N VAL A 151 9.18 -0.10 -10.60
CA VAL A 151 9.86 0.36 -11.83
C VAL A 151 10.04 1.87 -11.88
N MET A 152 9.16 2.63 -11.23
CA MET A 152 9.22 4.08 -11.11
C MET A 152 10.05 4.58 -9.92
N ASN A 153 10.59 3.67 -9.10
CA ASN A 153 11.35 3.98 -7.89
C ASN A 153 10.64 5.02 -6.99
N PRO A 154 9.39 4.79 -6.57
CA PRO A 154 8.63 5.75 -5.78
C PRO A 154 9.23 5.92 -4.38
N LYS A 155 9.08 7.11 -3.78
CA LYS A 155 9.50 7.36 -2.40
C LYS A 155 8.63 6.64 -1.37
N THR A 156 7.37 6.43 -1.70
CA THR A 156 6.38 5.75 -0.84
C THR A 156 5.65 4.68 -1.64
N ILE A 157 5.44 3.52 -1.02
CA ILE A 157 4.57 2.47 -1.59
C ILE A 157 3.45 2.18 -0.61
N ILE A 158 2.24 2.18 -1.15
CA ILE A 158 1.02 1.80 -0.44
C ILE A 158 0.63 0.38 -0.83
N PHE A 159 0.34 -0.45 0.17
CA PHE A 159 -0.15 -1.81 0.01
C PHE A 159 -1.53 -1.93 0.66
N ASP A 160 -2.56 -2.21 -0.14
CA ASP A 160 -3.92 -2.43 0.35
C ASP A 160 -4.20 -3.93 0.42
N GLU A 161 -4.32 -4.48 1.63
CA GLU A 161 -4.57 -5.89 1.95
C GLU A 161 -3.70 -6.87 1.12
N PRO A 162 -2.37 -6.73 1.12
CA PRO A 162 -1.51 -7.39 0.14
C PRO A 162 -1.38 -8.90 0.31
N THR A 163 -1.74 -9.47 1.47
CA THR A 163 -1.60 -10.90 1.76
C THR A 163 -2.83 -11.73 1.40
N VAL A 164 -3.93 -11.08 1.03
CA VAL A 164 -5.16 -11.78 0.65
C VAL A 164 -4.93 -12.68 -0.56
N GLY A 165 -5.31 -13.96 -0.42
CA GLY A 165 -5.17 -14.96 -1.47
C GLY A 165 -3.76 -15.54 -1.64
N LEU A 166 -2.79 -15.19 -0.80
CA LEU A 166 -1.47 -15.79 -0.81
C LEU A 166 -1.43 -17.06 0.05
N ASP A 167 -0.83 -18.12 -0.49
CA ASP A 167 -0.44 -19.29 0.31
C ASP A 167 0.74 -18.95 1.25
N PRO A 168 1.04 -19.79 2.26
CA PRO A 168 2.09 -19.50 3.24
C PRO A 168 3.48 -19.27 2.64
N LYS A 169 3.83 -19.97 1.55
CA LYS A 169 5.12 -19.81 0.87
C LYS A 169 5.22 -18.45 0.18
N ASN A 170 4.20 -18.10 -0.59
CA ASN A 170 4.13 -16.83 -1.29
C ASN A 170 4.01 -15.65 -0.32
N ARG A 171 3.28 -15.82 0.81
CA ARG A 171 3.23 -14.83 1.90
C ARG A 171 4.64 -14.56 2.46
N LYS A 172 5.44 -15.61 2.71
CA LYS A 172 6.82 -15.44 3.20
C LYS A 172 7.69 -14.70 2.19
N ILE A 173 7.66 -15.10 0.91
CA ILE A 173 8.40 -14.43 -0.17
C ILE A 173 8.01 -12.94 -0.23
N PHE A 174 6.72 -12.64 -0.08
CA PHE A 174 6.23 -11.28 -0.07
C PHE A 174 6.77 -10.46 1.12
N ILE A 175 6.75 -11.03 2.35
CA ILE A 175 7.33 -10.40 3.55
C ILE A 175 8.81 -10.10 3.33
N ASP A 176 9.57 -11.11 2.88
CA ASP A 176 11.00 -10.97 2.64
C ASP A 176 11.26 -9.85 1.60
N THR A 177 10.50 -9.83 0.50
CA THR A 177 10.58 -8.77 -0.52
C THR A 177 10.28 -7.38 0.07
N LEU A 178 9.18 -7.25 0.82
CA LEU A 178 8.80 -5.97 1.45
C LEU A 178 9.89 -5.43 2.38
N ASN A 179 10.54 -6.32 3.14
CA ASN A 179 11.57 -5.95 4.09
C ASN A 179 12.89 -5.50 3.42
N THR A 180 13.11 -5.84 2.15
CA THR A 180 14.26 -5.35 1.38
C THR A 180 14.05 -3.94 0.78
N LEU A 181 12.81 -3.47 0.70
CA LEU A 181 12.50 -2.18 0.08
C LEU A 181 12.95 -1.00 0.96
N ASN A 182 13.82 -0.16 0.42
CA ASN A 182 14.33 1.05 1.07
C ASN A 182 13.48 2.28 0.71
N CYS A 183 12.18 2.26 1.04
CA CYS A 183 11.25 3.37 0.83
C CYS A 183 10.26 3.44 1.99
N THR A 184 9.49 4.53 2.06
CA THR A 184 8.35 4.61 2.98
C THR A 184 7.29 3.57 2.57
N LYS A 185 6.81 2.78 3.52
CA LYS A 185 5.78 1.76 3.28
C LYS A 185 4.55 2.04 4.12
N ILE A 186 3.39 2.00 3.49
CA ILE A 186 2.10 2.10 4.16
C ILE A 186 1.31 0.83 3.82
N VAL A 187 1.00 0.05 4.83
CA VAL A 187 0.36 -1.26 4.67
C VAL A 187 -0.96 -1.27 5.41
N ALA A 188 -2.08 -1.31 4.70
CA ALA A 188 -3.36 -1.61 5.32
C ALA A 188 -3.58 -3.12 5.31
N SER A 189 -3.82 -3.71 6.47
CA SER A 189 -4.13 -5.13 6.57
C SER A 189 -4.93 -5.48 7.83
N HIS A 190 -5.72 -6.56 7.73
CA HIS A 190 -6.33 -7.23 8.87
C HIS A 190 -5.48 -8.41 9.38
N ASP A 191 -4.43 -8.80 8.64
CA ASP A 191 -3.42 -9.78 9.07
C ASP A 191 -2.42 -9.11 10.01
N LEU A 192 -2.67 -9.21 11.33
CA LEU A 192 -1.85 -8.55 12.35
C LEU A 192 -0.45 -9.16 12.47
N ASP A 193 -0.30 -10.45 12.19
CA ASP A 193 1.01 -11.10 12.14
C ASP A 193 1.85 -10.56 10.98
N PHE A 194 1.22 -10.28 9.84
CA PHE A 194 1.89 -9.64 8.72
C PHE A 194 2.35 -8.20 9.06
N ILE A 195 1.50 -7.42 9.73
CA ILE A 195 1.87 -6.08 10.21
C ILE A 195 3.04 -6.15 11.21
N LEU A 196 3.03 -7.14 12.11
CA LEU A 196 4.11 -7.36 13.08
C LEU A 196 5.45 -7.66 12.39
N ASP A 197 5.41 -8.44 11.30
CA ASP A 197 6.60 -8.87 10.53
C ASP A 197 7.17 -7.76 9.62
N THR A 198 6.36 -6.76 9.23
CA THR A 198 6.72 -5.82 8.15
C THR A 198 6.69 -4.36 8.54
N CYS A 199 6.03 -3.98 9.63
CA CYS A 199 5.85 -2.58 10.01
C CYS A 199 6.48 -2.26 11.36
N THR A 200 7.11 -1.10 11.47
CA THR A 200 7.70 -0.61 12.72
C THR A 200 6.76 0.28 13.52
N LYS A 201 5.84 0.95 12.85
CA LYS A 201 4.83 1.85 13.41
C LYS A 201 3.44 1.33 13.03
N CYS A 202 2.49 1.43 13.93
CA CYS A 202 1.12 0.97 13.71
C CYS A 202 0.12 2.10 14.01
N VAL A 203 -0.91 2.18 13.17
CA VAL A 203 -2.04 3.12 13.28
C VAL A 203 -3.31 2.29 13.41
N LEU A 204 -3.96 2.37 14.56
CA LEU A 204 -5.25 1.72 14.78
C LEU A 204 -6.39 2.66 14.39
N VAL A 205 -7.16 2.24 13.39
CA VAL A 205 -8.34 2.97 12.91
C VAL A 205 -9.61 2.25 13.37
N SER A 206 -10.51 2.99 13.99
CA SER A 206 -11.81 2.47 14.41
C SER A 206 -12.87 3.57 14.29
N GLN A 207 -14.05 3.20 13.79
CA GLN A 207 -15.20 4.12 13.59
C GLN A 207 -14.85 5.41 12.81
N GLY A 208 -13.94 5.29 11.83
CA GLY A 208 -13.48 6.39 10.99
C GLY A 208 -12.47 7.34 11.65
N GLN A 209 -11.94 7.00 12.81
CA GLN A 209 -10.98 7.80 13.56
C GLN A 209 -9.71 7.02 13.86
N ILE A 210 -8.59 7.73 14.02
CA ILE A 210 -7.38 7.12 14.57
C ILE A 210 -7.54 7.03 16.09
N LYS A 211 -7.43 5.82 16.63
CA LYS A 211 -7.55 5.54 18.06
C LYS A 211 -6.19 5.46 18.76
N ALA A 212 -5.18 4.98 18.04
CA ALA A 212 -3.82 4.92 18.56
C ALA A 212 -2.79 4.96 17.42
N VAL A 213 -1.63 5.56 17.71
CA VAL A 213 -0.44 5.54 16.86
C VAL A 213 0.76 5.29 17.76
N ASP A 214 1.45 4.16 17.55
CA ASP A 214 2.63 3.80 18.35
C ASP A 214 3.50 2.78 17.58
N ALA A 215 4.61 2.35 18.20
CA ALA A 215 5.38 1.22 17.72
C ALA A 215 4.47 -0.01 17.55
N THR A 216 4.66 -0.75 16.46
CA THR A 216 3.79 -1.89 16.10
C THR A 216 3.61 -2.86 17.26
N ARG A 217 4.71 -3.19 17.95
CA ARG A 217 4.68 -4.13 19.06
C ARG A 217 3.83 -3.63 20.24
N ASN A 218 3.88 -2.33 20.56
CA ASN A 218 3.11 -1.73 21.65
C ASN A 218 1.60 -1.85 21.42
N ILE A 219 1.15 -1.59 20.17
CA ILE A 219 -0.26 -1.71 19.81
C ILE A 219 -0.69 -3.18 19.76
N LEU A 220 0.09 -4.04 19.10
CA LEU A 220 -0.31 -5.43 18.85
C LEU A 220 -0.21 -6.35 20.07
N THR A 221 0.47 -5.93 21.16
CA THR A 221 0.46 -6.64 22.45
C THR A 221 -0.57 -6.11 23.45
N ASN A 222 -1.24 -5.01 23.13
CA ASN A 222 -2.27 -4.42 24.00
C ASN A 222 -3.63 -5.06 23.72
N GLN A 223 -3.92 -6.18 24.38
CA GLN A 223 -5.15 -6.95 24.20
C GLN A 223 -6.40 -6.09 24.41
N GLN A 224 -6.45 -5.33 25.49
CA GLN A 224 -7.62 -4.50 25.80
C GLN A 224 -7.90 -3.49 24.67
N LEU A 225 -6.86 -2.78 24.19
CA LEU A 225 -6.99 -1.82 23.10
C LEU A 225 -7.52 -2.48 21.81
N LEU A 226 -7.02 -3.68 21.48
CA LEU A 226 -7.47 -4.40 20.28
C LEU A 226 -8.92 -4.85 20.40
N GLU A 227 -9.31 -5.48 21.52
CA GLU A 227 -10.67 -5.99 21.75
C GLU A 227 -11.71 -4.86 21.77
N GLU A 228 -11.43 -3.73 22.42
CA GLU A 228 -12.30 -2.54 22.40
C GLU A 228 -12.54 -1.99 21.00
N ASN A 229 -11.65 -2.28 20.04
CA ASN A 229 -11.75 -1.84 18.65
C ASN A 229 -12.08 -2.99 17.67
N GLY A 230 -12.56 -4.13 18.18
CA GLY A 230 -13.06 -5.26 17.39
C GLY A 230 -11.95 -6.08 16.72
N LEU A 231 -10.74 -6.08 17.29
CA LEU A 231 -9.61 -6.89 16.85
C LEU A 231 -9.20 -7.88 17.94
N LEU A 232 -8.49 -8.94 17.56
CA LEU A 232 -7.88 -9.89 18.46
C LEU A 232 -6.35 -9.75 18.42
N LEU A 233 -5.67 -10.32 19.42
CA LEU A 233 -4.21 -10.41 19.39
C LEU A 233 -3.72 -11.19 18.15
N PRO A 234 -2.53 -10.84 17.60
CA PRO A 234 -1.86 -11.68 16.60
C PRO A 234 -1.68 -13.13 17.09
N LEU A 235 -1.84 -14.10 16.21
CA LEU A 235 -1.71 -15.51 16.54
C LEU A 235 -0.31 -15.86 17.10
N SER A 236 0.72 -15.18 16.62
CA SER A 236 2.10 -15.36 17.09
C SER A 236 2.34 -14.86 18.52
N ILE A 237 1.50 -13.99 19.05
CA ILE A 237 1.61 -13.44 20.42
C ILE A 237 0.80 -14.28 21.42
N HIS A 238 -0.20 -15.02 20.97
CA HIS A 238 -1.02 -15.91 21.80
C HIS A 238 -0.29 -17.19 22.30
N ARG A 239 0.97 -17.39 21.91
CA ARG A 239 1.73 -18.61 22.25
C ARG A 239 2.69 -18.39 23.38
#